data_9eeca95c20eae7f0c95471f534cc07c7
#
_entry.id   9eeca95c20eae7f0c95471f534cc07c7
#
_cell.length_a   1.000
_cell.length_b   1.000
_cell.length_c   1.000
_cell.angle_alpha   90.00
_cell.angle_beta   90.00
_cell.angle_gamma   90.00
#
_symmetry.space_group_name_H-M   'P 1'
#
loop_
_entity.id
_entity.type
_entity.pdbx_description
1 polymer ?
#
loop_
_entity_poly.entity_id
_entity_poly.type
_entity_poly.pdbx_seq_one_letter_code
_entity_poly.pdbx_strand_id
1 'polypeptide(L)'
;MPFDISDESSHQRMTLPVHNISAYCFAPLQELQALRSKLTRACQIWNLRGTILLATEGINLFVAGSADEVDQLLCLLRSMPGFEGLQPKISESRTQPFSRMLVKIKKEIISFGVPGIDPARNPAPKMTAHELKRWLDEGRPVTLLDTRNDYEVELGTFRNAVSLGIEHFREFPPALAKLSTLEKHHPIITFCTGGIRCEKAGPYLIQQGFQQVFQLEGGILKYFEACGNDHFQGECFVFDKRVGLSADLGESGHGLCYVCQSLLTIEEKADPRTVVGVSCPRCYRSPETLRAQSIEVHHARLKLATTPLPGRLPKDNFRPLSIDARHDGWTLGNFLTDVFPHLPQPYWLERFANGEILDPHLQPVLATQQVHSGERYCTREPLQVEPDVSVDIQILYEDRSLIVINKPAPLPMHPSGRYYRNTLQSILQQVYAPQKPRPAHRLDANTSGVVVFTRTARFARILQPQFEQGKVYKRYLARIVGHPPQDTFACDAPLSATAGRTGSRVIDATTGIASFTEFRVLVRSADGTSLVIATPKTGRTNQIRVHLWHLGWPIMGDATYLAGHTLGNMQTLSVEDSPLCLHAWQLTFQHPQHSALISFEATTPLWAQGWE
;
A
#
# COMPACT_ATOMS: atom_id res chain seq x y z
N MET A 1 -16.80 -21.49 53.04
CA MET A 1 -16.12 -20.43 53.81
C MET A 1 -15.34 -19.58 52.83
N PRO A 2 -15.68 -18.33 52.69
CA PRO A 2 -15.00 -17.40 51.77
C PRO A 2 -13.80 -16.78 52.50
N PHE A 3 -12.68 -16.64 51.81
CA PHE A 3 -11.61 -15.72 52.20
C PHE A 3 -11.72 -14.47 51.34
N ASP A 4 -12.20 -13.46 51.99
CA ASP A 4 -12.19 -12.06 51.61
C ASP A 4 -10.78 -11.52 51.92
N ILE A 5 -10.08 -10.99 50.91
CA ILE A 5 -8.93 -10.11 51.09
C ILE A 5 -9.09 -8.96 50.13
N SER A 6 -9.87 -7.98 50.59
CA SER A 6 -9.78 -6.59 50.16
C SER A 6 -8.49 -5.99 50.73
N ASP A 7 -7.55 -5.69 49.88
CA ASP A 7 -6.50 -4.70 50.19
C ASP A 7 -6.11 -3.98 48.89
N GLU A 8 -6.99 -3.08 48.46
CA GLU A 8 -6.70 -2.03 47.49
C GLU A 8 -6.03 -0.85 48.20
N SER A 9 -4.77 -0.98 48.50
CA SER A 9 -3.91 0.18 48.71
C SER A 9 -3.30 0.62 47.39
N SER A 10 -4.11 1.29 46.52
CA SER A 10 -3.66 2.03 45.37
C SER A 10 -2.77 3.19 45.82
N HIS A 11 -1.46 2.94 45.88
CA HIS A 11 -0.47 4.00 45.84
C HIS A 11 -0.60 4.70 44.49
N GLN A 12 -1.39 5.76 44.45
CA GLN A 12 -1.25 6.80 43.44
C GLN A 12 0.18 7.34 43.55
N ARG A 13 1.09 6.80 42.74
CA ARG A 13 2.34 7.50 42.45
C ARG A 13 1.93 8.82 41.82
N MET A 14 2.01 9.94 42.54
CA MET A 14 2.02 11.28 42.00
C MET A 14 3.16 11.31 40.96
N THR A 15 2.81 11.16 39.71
CA THR A 15 3.77 11.39 38.63
C THR A 15 4.09 12.87 38.63
N LEU A 16 5.35 13.22 38.86
CA LEU A 16 5.82 14.61 38.73
C LEU A 16 5.44 15.14 37.35
N PRO A 17 5.00 16.42 37.25
CA PRO A 17 4.64 17.01 35.97
C PRO A 17 5.82 16.94 35.00
N VAL A 18 5.51 16.67 33.73
CA VAL A 18 6.51 16.69 32.66
C VAL A 18 6.67 18.14 32.19
N HIS A 19 7.89 18.67 32.29
CA HIS A 19 8.23 20.00 31.81
C HIS A 19 8.46 19.95 30.29
N ASN A 20 7.72 20.78 29.55
CA ASN A 20 7.82 20.91 28.11
C ASN A 20 8.47 22.25 27.81
N ILE A 21 9.58 22.26 27.07
CA ILE A 21 10.23 23.49 26.65
C ILE A 21 10.18 23.68 25.14
N SER A 22 9.98 24.93 24.73
CA SER A 22 10.16 25.42 23.39
C SER A 22 11.13 26.58 23.41
N ALA A 23 12.23 26.48 22.68
CA ALA A 23 13.20 27.54 22.58
C ALA A 23 13.85 27.59 21.20
N TYR A 24 14.27 28.77 20.80
CA TYR A 24 15.09 28.96 19.60
C TYR A 24 16.12 30.05 19.82
N CYS A 25 17.20 30.01 19.08
CA CYS A 25 18.20 31.09 19.03
C CYS A 25 18.84 31.14 17.64
N PHE A 26 18.86 32.32 17.06
CA PHE A 26 19.63 32.60 15.85
C PHE A 26 21.02 33.04 16.25
N ALA A 27 22.02 32.18 16.05
CA ALA A 27 23.42 32.44 16.25
C ALA A 27 24.25 31.54 15.31
N PRO A 28 25.37 32.03 14.75
CA PRO A 28 26.18 31.23 13.83
C PRO A 28 26.69 29.95 14.50
N LEU A 29 26.40 28.80 13.91
CA LEU A 29 26.85 27.48 14.36
C LEU A 29 27.82 26.86 13.36
N GLN A 30 28.90 26.30 13.88
CA GLN A 30 29.88 25.49 13.16
C GLN A 30 29.85 24.03 13.66
N GLU A 31 30.54 23.14 12.97
CA GLU A 31 30.70 21.74 13.34
C GLU A 31 29.36 21.01 13.71
N LEU A 32 28.33 21.26 12.93
CA LEU A 32 26.96 20.75 13.20
C LEU A 32 26.88 19.26 13.47
N GLN A 33 27.74 18.44 12.86
CA GLN A 33 27.76 16.99 13.08
C GLN A 33 28.26 16.62 14.50
N ALA A 34 29.33 17.29 14.96
CA ALA A 34 29.87 17.11 16.31
C ALA A 34 28.84 17.56 17.36
N LEU A 35 28.23 18.74 17.14
CA LEU A 35 27.18 19.27 18.01
C LEU A 35 25.94 18.35 18.04
N ARG A 36 25.49 17.83 16.90
CA ARG A 36 24.41 16.84 16.83
C ARG A 36 24.70 15.63 17.67
N SER A 37 25.91 15.05 17.56
CA SER A 37 26.33 13.87 18.31
C SER A 37 26.35 14.14 19.81
N LYS A 38 26.92 15.30 20.24
CA LYS A 38 26.95 15.75 21.63
C LYS A 38 25.54 15.88 22.22
N LEU A 39 24.64 16.59 21.54
CA LEU A 39 23.27 16.80 22.01
C LEU A 39 22.46 15.51 22.02
N THR A 40 22.63 14.64 21.02
CA THR A 40 21.94 13.34 20.99
C THR A 40 22.32 12.50 22.20
N ARG A 41 23.62 12.40 22.52
CA ARG A 41 24.12 11.65 23.68
C ARG A 41 23.64 12.26 24.99
N ALA A 42 23.70 13.57 25.14
CA ALA A 42 23.24 14.28 26.35
C ALA A 42 21.75 14.04 26.60
N CYS A 43 20.89 14.23 25.59
CA CYS A 43 19.46 14.00 25.69
C CYS A 43 19.11 12.53 25.99
N GLN A 44 19.89 11.57 25.50
CA GLN A 44 19.71 10.15 25.84
C GLN A 44 20.03 9.85 27.30
N ILE A 45 21.14 10.42 27.81
CA ILE A 45 21.55 10.27 29.23
C ILE A 45 20.47 10.88 30.15
N TRP A 46 19.92 12.03 29.79
CA TRP A 46 18.92 12.74 30.58
C TRP A 46 17.48 12.32 30.24
N ASN A 47 17.28 11.20 29.54
CA ASN A 47 15.97 10.65 29.18
C ASN A 47 14.97 11.67 28.55
N LEU A 48 15.49 12.69 27.91
CA LEU A 48 14.71 13.73 27.25
C LEU A 48 14.08 13.21 25.95
N ARG A 49 12.89 13.70 25.63
CA ARG A 49 12.22 13.42 24.36
C ARG A 49 11.82 14.71 23.66
N GLY A 50 11.78 14.69 22.31
CA GLY A 50 11.44 15.87 21.56
C GLY A 50 12.19 15.98 20.23
N THR A 51 12.31 17.22 19.74
CA THR A 51 13.03 17.51 18.52
C THR A 51 13.95 18.71 18.71
N ILE A 52 15.21 18.58 18.30
CA ILE A 52 16.17 19.67 18.18
C ILE A 52 16.56 19.80 16.71
N LEU A 53 16.36 20.98 16.14
CA LEU A 53 16.81 21.34 14.78
C LEU A 53 18.06 22.21 14.89
N LEU A 54 19.10 21.85 14.14
CA LEU A 54 20.36 22.56 14.04
C LEU A 54 20.56 23.02 12.60
N ALA A 55 20.96 24.26 12.43
CA ALA A 55 21.39 24.79 11.15
C ALA A 55 22.58 25.75 11.37
N THR A 56 23.27 26.18 10.32
CA THR A 56 24.34 27.17 10.41
C THR A 56 23.87 28.52 10.99
N GLU A 57 22.55 28.76 10.96
CA GLU A 57 21.92 29.99 11.46
C GLU A 57 21.48 29.91 12.93
N GLY A 58 21.51 28.69 13.59
CA GLY A 58 21.11 28.58 14.97
C GLY A 58 20.49 27.22 15.35
N ILE A 59 19.68 27.28 16.43
CA ILE A 59 18.98 26.14 17.02
C ILE A 59 17.48 26.43 17.19
N ASN A 60 16.64 25.39 17.03
CA ASN A 60 15.23 25.41 17.38
C ASN A 60 14.88 24.07 18.04
N LEU A 61 14.26 24.12 19.21
CA LEU A 61 13.99 22.91 19.99
C LEU A 61 12.60 22.89 20.63
N PHE A 62 12.05 21.68 20.68
CA PHE A 62 10.86 21.30 21.45
C PHE A 62 11.21 20.03 22.20
N VAL A 63 11.37 20.11 23.52
CA VAL A 63 11.87 19.00 24.34
C VAL A 63 11.08 18.89 25.61
N ALA A 64 10.88 17.67 26.11
CA ALA A 64 10.15 17.39 27.35
C ALA A 64 10.91 16.35 28.20
N GLY A 65 10.85 16.55 29.50
CA GLY A 65 11.45 15.69 30.53
C GLY A 65 11.07 16.15 31.93
N SER A 66 11.76 15.66 32.96
CA SER A 66 11.65 16.22 34.30
C SER A 66 12.29 17.63 34.35
N ALA A 67 11.96 18.42 35.36
CA ALA A 67 12.53 19.75 35.54
C ALA A 67 14.08 19.73 35.53
N ASP A 68 14.67 18.81 36.32
CA ASP A 68 16.13 18.69 36.42
C ASP A 68 16.81 18.32 35.09
N GLU A 69 16.19 17.42 34.31
CA GLU A 69 16.71 16.98 33.00
C GLU A 69 16.65 18.12 31.97
N VAL A 70 15.57 18.90 31.99
CA VAL A 70 15.40 20.09 31.17
C VAL A 70 16.42 21.16 31.52
N ASP A 71 16.64 21.42 32.82
CA ASP A 71 17.61 22.41 33.29
C ASP A 71 19.04 22.05 32.91
N GLN A 72 19.40 20.76 32.97
CA GLN A 72 20.70 20.28 32.50
C GLN A 72 20.90 20.56 31.00
N LEU A 73 19.88 20.35 30.17
CA LEU A 73 19.94 20.69 28.74
C LEU A 73 20.11 22.21 28.54
N LEU A 74 19.36 23.04 29.25
CA LEU A 74 19.45 24.49 29.17
C LEU A 74 20.82 24.99 29.62
N CYS A 75 21.39 24.46 30.69
CA CYS A 75 22.74 24.77 31.13
C CYS A 75 23.78 24.40 30.07
N LEU A 76 23.67 23.22 29.45
CA LEU A 76 24.55 22.81 28.35
C LEU A 76 24.43 23.76 27.15
N LEU A 77 23.24 24.15 26.75
CA LEU A 77 23.02 25.04 25.62
C LEU A 77 23.58 26.45 25.93
N ARG A 78 23.27 27.01 27.11
CA ARG A 78 23.73 28.33 27.54
C ARG A 78 25.25 28.43 27.73
N SER A 79 25.95 27.30 27.90
CA SER A 79 27.41 27.28 27.91
C SER A 79 28.05 27.41 26.52
N MET A 80 27.25 27.41 25.47
CA MET A 80 27.75 27.54 24.10
C MET A 80 27.77 29.00 23.66
N PRO A 81 28.81 29.45 22.90
CA PRO A 81 28.89 30.82 22.40
C PRO A 81 27.65 31.22 21.58
N GLY A 82 27.05 32.35 21.92
CA GLY A 82 25.87 32.90 21.27
C GLY A 82 24.54 32.39 21.79
N PHE A 83 24.54 31.46 22.78
CA PHE A 83 23.32 30.94 23.39
C PHE A 83 23.17 31.31 24.88
N GLU A 84 24.00 32.15 25.41
CA GLU A 84 24.00 32.59 26.83
C GLU A 84 22.64 33.14 27.27
N GLY A 85 21.97 33.83 26.34
CA GLY A 85 20.65 34.44 26.55
C GLY A 85 19.45 33.55 26.16
N LEU A 86 19.65 32.28 25.92
CA LEU A 86 18.57 31.38 25.49
C LEU A 86 17.43 31.31 26.55
N GLN A 87 16.25 31.81 26.19
CA GLN A 87 15.06 31.80 27.03
C GLN A 87 14.08 30.74 26.56
N PRO A 88 13.81 29.69 27.37
CA PRO A 88 12.79 28.71 27.05
C PRO A 88 11.39 29.25 27.38
N LYS A 89 10.39 28.82 26.64
CA LYS A 89 8.99 28.85 27.06
C LYS A 89 8.71 27.51 27.72
N ILE A 90 8.17 27.54 28.92
CA ILE A 90 7.95 26.36 29.74
C ILE A 90 6.43 26.15 29.90
N SER A 91 5.96 24.92 29.75
CA SER A 91 4.62 24.50 30.08
C SER A 91 4.67 23.09 30.67
N GLU A 92 3.65 22.70 31.40
CA GLU A 92 3.57 21.39 32.03
C GLU A 92 2.56 20.50 31.32
N SER A 93 2.78 19.19 31.37
CA SER A 93 1.81 18.19 30.95
C SER A 93 1.81 17.00 31.91
N ARG A 94 0.65 16.31 31.97
CA ARG A 94 0.50 15.10 32.82
C ARG A 94 1.27 13.91 32.26
N THR A 95 1.50 13.88 30.94
CA THR A 95 2.17 12.77 30.25
C THR A 95 3.23 13.29 29.29
N GLN A 96 4.21 12.46 28.96
CA GLN A 96 5.25 12.78 27.99
C GLN A 96 4.66 12.99 26.57
N PRO A 97 4.69 14.22 26.00
CA PRO A 97 4.04 14.52 24.73
C PRO A 97 4.82 14.06 23.50
N PHE A 98 6.05 13.60 23.66
CA PHE A 98 6.89 13.14 22.56
C PHE A 98 7.20 11.64 22.68
N SER A 99 7.15 10.91 21.57
CA SER A 99 7.43 9.47 21.54
C SER A 99 8.94 9.14 21.55
N ARG A 100 9.79 10.03 21.02
CA ARG A 100 11.23 9.81 20.85
C ARG A 100 12.01 11.13 20.86
N MET A 101 13.35 11.04 21.03
CA MET A 101 14.26 12.17 20.83
C MET A 101 14.81 12.20 19.42
N LEU A 102 14.81 13.38 18.77
CA LEU A 102 15.34 13.60 17.42
C LEU A 102 16.23 14.84 17.40
N VAL A 103 17.49 14.69 17.01
CA VAL A 103 18.39 15.81 16.71
C VAL A 103 18.70 15.81 15.23
N LYS A 104 18.27 16.85 14.50
CA LYS A 104 18.34 16.92 13.03
C LYS A 104 19.11 18.13 12.57
N ILE A 105 20.00 17.96 11.60
CA ILE A 105 20.62 19.07 10.86
C ILE A 105 19.71 19.42 9.68
N LYS A 106 19.42 20.68 9.54
CA LYS A 106 18.58 21.27 8.49
C LYS A 106 19.32 22.41 7.78
N LYS A 107 18.82 22.87 6.65
CA LYS A 107 19.33 24.08 5.97
C LYS A 107 18.99 25.34 6.78
N GLU A 108 17.83 25.36 7.41
CA GLU A 108 17.30 26.45 8.22
C GLU A 108 16.63 25.88 9.48
N ILE A 109 16.68 26.60 10.60
CA ILE A 109 15.96 26.20 11.84
C ILE A 109 14.47 26.44 11.75
N ILE A 110 14.04 27.30 10.83
CA ILE A 110 12.66 27.48 10.38
C ILE A 110 12.68 27.71 8.86
N SER A 111 11.98 26.85 8.12
CA SER A 111 12.03 26.89 6.65
C SER A 111 11.35 28.12 6.07
N PHE A 112 12.12 29.00 5.45
CA PHE A 112 11.64 30.22 4.82
C PHE A 112 12.02 30.30 3.33
N GLY A 113 13.24 29.89 2.99
CA GLY A 113 13.69 29.71 1.61
C GLY A 113 14.10 30.99 0.90
N VAL A 114 14.24 32.12 1.58
CA VAL A 114 14.73 33.40 1.01
C VAL A 114 16.17 33.61 1.41
N PRO A 115 17.12 33.69 0.46
CA PRO A 115 18.50 34.01 0.76
C PRO A 115 18.66 35.43 1.32
N GLY A 116 19.65 35.63 2.21
CA GLY A 116 20.02 36.96 2.72
C GLY A 116 19.18 37.49 3.88
N ILE A 117 18.21 36.72 4.37
CA ILE A 117 17.50 37.03 5.61
C ILE A 117 18.33 36.51 6.78
N ASP A 118 18.90 37.42 7.56
CA ASP A 118 19.74 37.10 8.73
C ASP A 118 19.16 37.76 9.99
N PRO A 119 18.32 37.02 10.75
CA PRO A 119 17.70 37.54 11.97
C PRO A 119 18.69 37.91 13.08
N ALA A 120 19.86 37.27 13.11
CA ALA A 120 20.88 37.59 14.11
C ALA A 120 21.50 38.99 13.93
N ARG A 121 21.63 39.45 12.68
CA ARG A 121 22.22 40.75 12.35
C ARG A 121 21.20 41.85 12.18
N ASN A 122 20.05 41.57 11.61
CA ASN A 122 19.03 42.53 11.24
C ASN A 122 17.64 42.14 11.79
N PRO A 123 17.44 42.06 13.10
CA PRO A 123 16.14 41.71 13.66
C PRO A 123 15.13 42.84 13.46
N ALA A 124 13.84 42.48 13.27
CA ALA A 124 12.78 43.48 13.34
C ALA A 124 12.55 43.93 14.80
N PRO A 125 12.13 45.19 15.03
CA PRO A 125 11.80 45.69 16.36
C PRO A 125 10.80 44.76 17.09
N LYS A 126 11.06 44.49 18.38
CA LYS A 126 10.18 43.68 19.23
C LYS A 126 9.15 44.56 19.93
N MET A 127 7.93 44.08 20.03
CA MET A 127 6.84 44.69 20.76
C MET A 127 6.42 43.74 21.90
N THR A 128 6.33 44.25 23.13
CA THR A 128 5.88 43.44 24.27
C THR A 128 4.38 43.14 24.23
N ALA A 129 3.95 42.09 24.91
CA ALA A 129 2.54 41.72 25.01
C ALA A 129 1.68 42.90 25.57
N HIS A 130 2.14 43.56 26.63
CA HIS A 130 1.43 44.70 27.22
C HIS A 130 1.36 45.89 26.28
N GLU A 131 2.39 46.15 25.51
CA GLU A 131 2.39 47.24 24.53
C GLU A 131 1.43 46.97 23.39
N LEU A 132 1.43 45.71 22.84
CA LEU A 132 0.45 45.29 21.85
C LEU A 132 -0.98 45.44 22.39
N LYS A 133 -1.25 44.90 23.59
CA LYS A 133 -2.58 45.03 24.23
C LYS A 133 -3.00 46.50 24.33
N ARG A 134 -2.14 47.37 24.83
CA ARG A 134 -2.42 48.83 24.92
C ARG A 134 -2.79 49.42 23.56
N TRP A 135 -2.03 49.12 22.48
CA TRP A 135 -2.32 49.63 21.14
C TRP A 135 -3.70 49.16 20.63
N LEU A 136 -4.07 47.92 20.94
CA LEU A 136 -5.38 47.37 20.57
C LEU A 136 -6.52 47.95 21.40
N ASP A 137 -6.32 48.16 22.71
CA ASP A 137 -7.28 48.79 23.60
C ASP A 137 -7.55 50.28 23.19
N GLU A 138 -6.49 50.98 22.71
CA GLU A 138 -6.59 52.33 22.19
C GLU A 138 -7.20 52.40 20.78
N GLY A 139 -7.44 51.28 20.13
CA GLY A 139 -7.97 51.22 18.76
C GLY A 139 -7.03 51.82 17.71
N ARG A 140 -5.72 51.71 17.91
CA ARG A 140 -4.75 52.20 16.95
C ARG A 140 -4.85 51.45 15.61
N PRO A 141 -4.72 52.16 14.46
CA PRO A 141 -4.76 51.51 13.15
C PRO A 141 -3.47 50.70 12.93
N VAL A 142 -3.56 49.35 13.11
CA VAL A 142 -2.45 48.40 12.92
C VAL A 142 -2.95 47.19 12.18
N THR A 143 -2.08 46.55 11.41
CA THR A 143 -2.33 45.25 10.84
C THR A 143 -1.61 44.18 11.67
N LEU A 144 -2.42 43.30 12.30
CA LEU A 144 -1.90 42.09 12.93
C LEU A 144 -1.74 41.02 11.87
N LEU A 145 -0.48 40.65 11.58
CA LEU A 145 -0.18 39.66 10.53
C LEU A 145 0.17 38.32 11.16
N ASP A 146 -0.74 37.36 11.01
CA ASP A 146 -0.50 35.98 11.44
C ASP A 146 0.44 35.28 10.43
N THR A 147 1.61 34.87 10.90
CA THR A 147 2.63 34.19 10.07
C THR A 147 2.53 32.67 10.17
N ARG A 148 1.46 32.15 10.79
CA ARG A 148 1.22 30.71 10.96
C ARG A 148 0.55 30.10 9.74
N ASN A 149 0.54 28.76 9.71
CA ASN A 149 -0.20 28.00 8.72
C ASN A 149 -1.72 28.04 9.00
N ASP A 150 -2.53 27.87 7.98
CA ASP A 150 -3.99 27.99 8.08
C ASP A 150 -4.61 27.09 9.17
N TYR A 151 -4.18 25.85 9.28
CA TYR A 151 -4.69 24.94 10.32
C TYR A 151 -4.38 25.41 11.75
N GLU A 152 -3.33 26.23 11.96
CA GLU A 152 -3.04 26.86 13.27
C GLU A 152 -3.96 28.06 13.52
N VAL A 153 -4.25 28.80 12.45
CA VAL A 153 -5.15 29.98 12.50
C VAL A 153 -6.59 29.55 12.75
N GLU A 154 -7.02 28.42 12.16
CA GLU A 154 -8.37 27.84 12.39
C GLU A 154 -8.63 27.54 13.87
N LEU A 155 -7.62 27.15 14.64
CA LEU A 155 -7.77 26.89 16.08
C LEU A 155 -7.95 28.16 16.88
N GLY A 156 -7.31 29.26 16.46
CA GLY A 156 -7.48 30.57 17.10
C GLY A 156 -6.43 31.57 16.62
N THR A 157 -6.81 32.85 16.63
CA THR A 157 -5.99 33.99 16.24
C THR A 157 -6.43 35.29 16.89
N PHE A 158 -5.66 36.37 16.79
CA PHE A 158 -6.09 37.67 17.23
C PHE A 158 -7.29 38.18 16.42
N ARG A 159 -8.20 38.92 17.07
CA ARG A 159 -9.34 39.53 16.40
C ARG A 159 -8.83 40.46 15.29
N ASN A 160 -9.47 40.37 14.13
CA ASN A 160 -9.10 41.13 12.93
C ASN A 160 -7.68 40.89 12.41
N ALA A 161 -7.00 39.80 12.79
CA ALA A 161 -5.71 39.44 12.23
C ALA A 161 -5.85 39.04 10.75
N VAL A 162 -4.85 39.38 9.98
CA VAL A 162 -4.73 38.98 8.58
C VAL A 162 -3.95 37.70 8.49
N SER A 163 -4.57 36.64 7.95
CA SER A 163 -3.88 35.40 7.52
C SER A 163 -3.56 35.45 6.04
N LEU A 164 -2.40 34.93 5.66
CA LEU A 164 -2.01 34.84 4.26
C LEU A 164 -2.53 33.58 3.56
N GLY A 165 -3.21 32.67 4.25
CA GLY A 165 -3.73 31.43 3.69
C GLY A 165 -2.60 30.54 3.17
N ILE A 166 -1.65 30.18 4.04
CA ILE A 166 -0.48 29.36 3.71
C ILE A 166 -0.54 28.01 4.42
N GLU A 167 -0.21 26.95 3.71
CA GLU A 167 -0.09 25.61 4.31
C GLU A 167 1.28 25.41 4.97
N HIS A 168 2.30 26.09 4.45
CA HIS A 168 3.67 26.03 4.95
C HIS A 168 4.31 27.42 4.99
N PHE A 169 5.09 27.73 6.03
CA PHE A 169 5.74 29.01 6.20
C PHE A 169 6.67 29.42 5.04
N ARG A 170 7.19 28.48 4.25
CA ARG A 170 7.94 28.77 3.01
C ARG A 170 7.12 29.47 1.93
N GLU A 171 5.81 29.41 2.03
CA GLU A 171 4.88 30.07 1.10
C GLU A 171 4.62 31.53 1.48
N PHE A 172 5.12 31.99 2.64
CA PHE A 172 4.96 33.37 3.11
C PHE A 172 5.49 34.39 2.08
N PRO A 173 6.70 34.26 1.50
CA PRO A 173 7.22 35.25 0.54
C PRO A 173 6.30 35.41 -0.69
N PRO A 174 5.88 34.39 -1.44
CA PRO A 174 4.96 34.58 -2.56
C PRO A 174 3.57 35.02 -2.12
N ALA A 175 3.08 34.62 -0.94
CA ALA A 175 1.77 35.01 -0.44
C ALA A 175 1.69 36.50 -0.02
N LEU A 176 2.84 37.17 0.15
CA LEU A 176 2.91 38.60 0.50
C LEU A 176 2.22 39.50 -0.53
N ALA A 177 2.06 39.04 -1.77
CA ALA A 177 1.27 39.75 -2.79
C ALA A 177 -0.15 40.09 -2.34
N LYS A 178 -0.73 39.33 -1.39
CA LYS A 178 -2.04 39.61 -0.78
C LYS A 178 -2.06 40.93 0.05
N LEU A 179 -0.90 41.43 0.46
CA LEU A 179 -0.75 42.71 1.15
C LEU A 179 -0.39 43.88 0.20
N SER A 180 -0.53 43.71 -1.10
CA SER A 180 -0.18 44.72 -2.10
C SER A 180 -0.95 46.05 -1.98
N THR A 181 -2.15 45.98 -1.39
CA THR A 181 -2.99 47.16 -1.12
C THR A 181 -2.62 47.90 0.17
N LEU A 182 -1.75 47.33 1.01
CA LEU A 182 -1.38 47.90 2.29
C LEU A 182 -0.27 48.97 2.04
N GLU A 183 -0.48 50.16 2.57
CA GLU A 183 0.49 51.25 2.45
C GLU A 183 1.79 50.93 3.20
N LYS A 184 2.95 51.29 2.63
CA LYS A 184 4.26 50.90 3.17
C LYS A 184 4.62 51.55 4.53
N HIS A 185 3.95 52.60 4.88
CA HIS A 185 4.12 53.27 6.18
C HIS A 185 3.09 52.77 7.26
N HIS A 186 2.10 51.93 6.87
CA HIS A 186 1.15 51.39 7.81
C HIS A 186 1.83 50.39 8.78
N PRO A 187 1.59 50.51 10.10
CA PRO A 187 2.19 49.63 11.09
C PRO A 187 1.73 48.16 10.92
N ILE A 188 2.68 47.25 10.85
CA ILE A 188 2.46 45.80 10.81
C ILE A 188 3.09 45.17 12.04
N ILE A 189 2.30 44.38 12.76
CA ILE A 189 2.79 43.58 13.88
C ILE A 189 2.67 42.12 13.50
N THR A 190 3.78 41.43 13.33
CA THR A 190 3.84 40.02 13.02
C THR A 190 3.79 39.19 14.29
N PHE A 191 3.06 38.07 14.25
CA PHE A 191 3.02 37.14 15.36
C PHE A 191 2.95 35.68 14.87
N CYS A 192 3.39 34.75 15.72
CA CYS A 192 3.18 33.30 15.57
C CYS A 192 3.11 32.66 16.96
N THR A 193 3.00 31.34 17.07
CA THR A 193 2.92 30.61 18.35
C THR A 193 4.03 31.03 19.31
N GLY A 194 5.29 31.01 18.88
CA GLY A 194 6.44 31.23 19.75
C GLY A 194 7.40 32.32 19.30
N GLY A 195 7.15 33.05 18.20
CA GLY A 195 7.98 34.16 17.71
C GLY A 195 8.98 33.78 16.62
N ILE A 196 9.39 32.53 16.47
CA ILE A 196 10.48 32.12 15.56
C ILE A 196 10.23 32.49 14.08
N ARG A 197 8.99 32.37 13.58
CA ARG A 197 8.64 32.73 12.20
C ARG A 197 8.75 34.24 11.98
N CYS A 198 8.39 35.01 12.99
CA CYS A 198 8.45 36.47 12.95
C CYS A 198 9.88 36.98 12.82
N GLU A 199 10.87 36.28 13.37
CA GLU A 199 12.28 36.64 13.23
C GLU A 199 12.73 36.67 11.76
N LYS A 200 12.12 35.87 10.87
CA LYS A 200 12.37 35.90 9.41
C LYS A 200 11.36 36.76 8.65
N ALA A 201 10.09 36.71 9.02
CA ALA A 201 9.04 37.48 8.36
C ALA A 201 9.23 39.01 8.53
N GLY A 202 9.60 39.46 9.73
CA GLY A 202 9.84 40.88 10.01
C GLY A 202 10.95 41.51 9.12
N PRO A 203 12.17 40.99 9.16
CA PRO A 203 13.24 41.49 8.26
C PRO A 203 12.87 41.42 6.78
N TYR A 204 12.15 40.37 6.36
CA TYR A 204 11.69 40.24 4.98
C TYR A 204 10.69 41.35 4.61
N LEU A 205 9.72 41.65 5.46
CA LEU A 205 8.78 42.76 5.25
C LEU A 205 9.52 44.12 5.13
N ILE A 206 10.50 44.36 6.00
CA ILE A 206 11.35 45.56 5.93
C ILE A 206 12.09 45.61 4.58
N GLN A 207 12.67 44.50 4.13
CA GLN A 207 13.32 44.40 2.81
C GLN A 207 12.35 44.68 1.65
N GLN A 208 11.04 44.32 1.81
CA GLN A 208 10.01 44.63 0.84
C GLN A 208 9.48 46.08 0.94
N GLY A 209 10.09 46.92 1.76
CA GLY A 209 9.84 48.35 1.84
C GLY A 209 8.80 48.79 2.87
N PHE A 210 8.30 47.88 3.74
CA PHE A 210 7.46 48.28 4.85
C PHE A 210 8.30 48.96 5.94
N GLN A 211 7.84 50.15 6.40
CA GLN A 211 8.65 51.03 7.26
C GLN A 211 8.41 50.79 8.75
N GLN A 212 7.22 50.40 9.14
CA GLN A 212 6.83 50.19 10.53
C GLN A 212 6.45 48.71 10.76
N VAL A 213 7.50 47.87 10.90
CA VAL A 213 7.32 46.43 11.12
C VAL A 213 7.80 46.07 12.51
N PHE A 214 6.92 45.45 13.28
CA PHE A 214 7.19 44.96 14.63
C PHE A 214 6.93 43.47 14.69
N GLN A 215 7.55 42.77 15.65
CA GLN A 215 7.25 41.39 15.97
C GLN A 215 6.85 41.24 17.42
N LEU A 216 5.77 40.47 17.67
CA LEU A 216 5.29 40.17 19.03
C LEU A 216 6.33 39.32 19.76
N GLU A 217 6.93 39.92 20.82
CA GLU A 217 7.96 39.24 21.61
C GLU A 217 7.44 37.98 22.26
N GLY A 218 8.07 36.83 21.95
CA GLY A 218 7.70 35.53 22.48
C GLY A 218 6.42 34.93 21.86
N GLY A 219 5.74 35.66 20.95
CA GLY A 219 4.55 35.19 20.25
C GLY A 219 3.30 35.07 21.14
N ILE A 220 2.32 34.30 20.65
CA ILE A 220 1.03 34.11 21.33
C ILE A 220 1.20 33.51 22.73
N LEU A 221 2.11 32.56 22.92
CA LEU A 221 2.28 31.92 24.24
C LEU A 221 2.70 32.95 25.30
N LYS A 222 3.66 33.84 24.99
CA LYS A 222 4.07 34.90 25.92
C LYS A 222 2.98 35.96 26.12
N TYR A 223 2.17 36.18 25.07
CA TYR A 223 1.00 37.06 25.19
C TYR A 223 -0.03 36.48 26.17
N PHE A 224 -0.30 35.18 26.12
CA PHE A 224 -1.20 34.52 27.07
C PHE A 224 -0.69 34.59 28.50
N GLU A 225 0.60 34.38 28.75
CA GLU A 225 1.23 34.53 30.07
C GLU A 225 1.01 35.94 30.66
N ALA A 226 1.09 37.00 29.84
CA ALA A 226 1.08 38.39 30.29
C ALA A 226 -0.30 39.04 30.26
N CYS A 227 -1.18 38.68 29.31
CA CYS A 227 -2.41 39.35 29.00
C CYS A 227 -3.63 38.42 28.90
N GLY A 228 -3.48 37.12 29.11
CA GLY A 228 -4.55 36.17 28.90
C GLY A 228 -5.04 36.14 27.45
N ASN A 229 -6.37 36.03 27.25
CA ASN A 229 -7.01 35.97 25.94
C ASN A 229 -7.53 37.31 25.41
N ASP A 230 -7.14 38.43 26.00
CA ASP A 230 -7.59 39.74 25.54
C ASP A 230 -7.22 39.92 24.06
N HIS A 231 -8.20 40.35 23.24
CA HIS A 231 -8.08 40.49 21.78
C HIS A 231 -7.78 39.19 21.00
N PHE A 232 -7.68 38.03 21.64
CA PHE A 232 -7.49 36.74 21.01
C PHE A 232 -8.78 35.91 21.00
N GLN A 233 -9.01 35.12 19.96
CA GLN A 233 -10.15 34.21 19.83
C GLN A 233 -9.69 32.80 19.61
N GLY A 234 -10.26 31.84 20.33
CA GLY A 234 -9.90 30.41 20.24
C GLY A 234 -8.67 30.09 21.08
N GLU A 235 -7.85 29.17 20.60
CA GLU A 235 -6.73 28.57 21.31
C GLU A 235 -5.43 28.67 20.51
N CYS A 236 -4.31 28.54 21.18
CA CYS A 236 -3.00 28.58 20.52
C CYS A 236 -2.54 27.18 20.11
N PHE A 237 -2.35 26.94 18.81
CA PHE A 237 -1.78 25.67 18.31
C PHE A 237 -0.34 25.49 18.79
N VAL A 238 -0.03 24.25 19.27
CA VAL A 238 1.32 23.82 19.65
C VAL A 238 1.73 22.54 18.93
N PHE A 239 3.04 22.39 18.67
CA PHE A 239 3.59 21.29 17.83
C PHE A 239 3.91 20.02 18.63
N ASP A 240 3.06 19.66 19.59
CA ASP A 240 3.14 18.41 20.33
C ASP A 240 1.77 17.74 20.45
N LYS A 241 1.66 16.67 21.23
CA LYS A 241 0.42 15.89 21.34
C LYS A 241 -0.74 16.65 21.97
N ARG A 242 -0.52 17.79 22.61
CA ARG A 242 -1.56 18.63 23.20
C ARG A 242 -2.36 19.39 22.15
N VAL A 243 -1.76 19.63 20.97
CA VAL A 243 -2.33 20.30 19.79
C VAL A 243 -2.74 21.74 20.03
N GLY A 244 -3.53 22.03 21.08
CA GLY A 244 -3.99 23.37 21.43
C GLY A 244 -3.77 23.69 22.91
N LEU A 245 -3.49 24.96 23.20
CA LEU A 245 -3.45 25.53 24.54
C LEU A 245 -4.44 26.67 24.66
N SER A 246 -5.23 26.67 25.71
CA SER A 246 -6.08 27.76 26.13
C SER A 246 -5.28 28.94 26.72
N ALA A 247 -5.92 30.05 27.01
CA ALA A 247 -5.22 31.26 27.48
C ALA A 247 -4.54 31.09 28.85
N ASP A 248 -4.99 30.12 29.65
CA ASP A 248 -4.36 29.71 30.91
C ASP A 248 -3.22 28.67 30.70
N LEU A 249 -2.84 28.43 29.44
CA LEU A 249 -1.84 27.46 29.01
C LEU A 249 -2.20 25.99 29.32
N GLY A 250 -3.48 25.74 29.65
CA GLY A 250 -4.03 24.40 29.82
C GLY A 250 -4.24 23.67 28.49
N GLU A 251 -4.25 22.33 28.54
CA GLU A 251 -4.50 21.50 27.35
C GLU A 251 -5.97 21.63 26.90
N SER A 252 -6.21 21.94 25.64
CA SER A 252 -7.56 22.19 25.10
C SER A 252 -8.37 20.94 24.80
N GLY A 253 -7.73 19.79 24.75
CA GLY A 253 -8.38 18.53 24.39
C GLY A 253 -8.56 18.29 22.89
N HIS A 254 -8.28 19.25 22.02
CA HIS A 254 -8.27 19.07 20.58
C HIS A 254 -7.24 18.01 20.14
N GLY A 255 -7.38 17.49 18.92
CA GLY A 255 -6.45 16.55 18.30
C GLY A 255 -6.01 17.02 16.92
N LEU A 256 -5.01 16.33 16.36
CA LEU A 256 -4.57 16.52 14.98
C LEU A 256 -4.60 15.17 14.26
N CYS A 257 -5.21 15.14 13.10
CA CYS A 257 -5.08 13.99 12.22
C CYS A 257 -3.71 14.02 11.52
N TYR A 258 -2.82 13.07 11.84
CA TYR A 258 -1.48 13.01 11.24
C TYR A 258 -1.47 12.64 9.75
N VAL A 259 -2.63 12.27 9.17
CA VAL A 259 -2.75 11.92 7.75
C VAL A 259 -3.17 13.11 6.91
N CYS A 260 -4.27 13.79 7.26
CA CYS A 260 -4.79 14.92 6.50
C CYS A 260 -4.52 16.29 7.12
N GLN A 261 -3.83 16.32 8.27
CA GLN A 261 -3.49 17.53 9.05
C GLN A 261 -4.71 18.34 9.53
N SER A 262 -5.93 17.78 9.51
CA SER A 262 -7.11 18.45 10.04
C SER A 262 -7.10 18.44 11.55
N LEU A 263 -7.51 19.55 12.15
CA LEU A 263 -7.84 19.64 13.57
C LEU A 263 -9.06 18.77 13.89
N LEU A 264 -9.01 18.09 15.03
CA LEU A 264 -10.08 17.20 15.49
C LEU A 264 -10.68 17.76 16.78
N THR A 265 -12.00 17.89 16.81
CA THR A 265 -12.72 18.17 18.06
C THR A 265 -12.63 16.98 19.01
N ILE A 266 -13.07 17.17 20.25
CA ILE A 266 -13.13 16.09 21.25
C ILE A 266 -14.01 14.95 20.75
N GLU A 267 -15.16 15.27 20.13
CA GLU A 267 -16.10 14.31 19.54
C GLU A 267 -15.47 13.58 18.36
N GLU A 268 -14.80 14.29 17.46
CA GLU A 268 -14.10 13.70 16.32
C GLU A 268 -12.94 12.78 16.74
N LYS A 269 -12.28 13.08 17.87
CA LYS A 269 -11.25 12.17 18.46
C LYS A 269 -11.86 10.87 18.99
N ALA A 270 -13.08 10.93 19.52
CA ALA A 270 -13.81 9.76 20.04
C ALA A 270 -14.53 8.97 18.93
N ASP A 271 -14.62 9.52 17.72
CA ASP A 271 -15.27 8.85 16.58
C ASP A 271 -14.53 7.55 16.21
N PRO A 272 -15.24 6.42 16.01
CA PRO A 272 -14.62 5.14 15.61
C PRO A 272 -13.80 5.21 14.32
N ARG A 273 -14.04 6.18 13.46
CA ARG A 273 -13.27 6.44 12.22
C ARG A 273 -11.92 7.12 12.51
N THR A 274 -11.71 7.61 13.72
CA THR A 274 -10.45 8.23 14.13
C THR A 274 -9.51 7.14 14.64
N VAL A 275 -8.52 6.80 13.81
CA VAL A 275 -7.44 5.87 14.14
C VAL A 275 -6.12 6.61 13.98
N VAL A 276 -5.39 6.77 15.08
CA VAL A 276 -4.13 7.53 15.11
C VAL A 276 -3.15 7.07 14.02
N GLY A 277 -2.72 7.99 13.16
CA GLY A 277 -1.82 7.71 12.05
C GLY A 277 -2.45 7.01 10.84
N VAL A 278 -3.76 6.78 10.85
CA VAL A 278 -4.48 6.08 9.77
C VAL A 278 -5.58 6.96 9.17
N SER A 279 -6.49 7.50 9.98
CA SER A 279 -7.65 8.26 9.49
C SER A 279 -8.31 9.11 10.58
N CYS A 280 -9.14 10.06 10.18
CA CYS A 280 -10.13 10.76 10.97
C CYS A 280 -11.46 10.84 10.21
N PRO A 281 -12.56 11.30 10.78
CA PRO A 281 -13.85 11.39 10.09
C PRO A 281 -13.80 12.08 8.72
N ARG A 282 -12.90 13.06 8.56
CA ARG A 282 -12.74 13.85 7.32
C ARG A 282 -11.97 13.11 6.23
N CYS A 283 -10.96 12.30 6.57
CA CYS A 283 -10.14 11.57 5.60
C CYS A 283 -10.40 10.07 5.59
N TYR A 284 -11.30 9.58 6.43
CA TYR A 284 -11.67 8.17 6.47
C TYR A 284 -12.20 7.71 5.10
N ARG A 285 -11.74 6.56 4.69
CA ARG A 285 -12.28 5.82 3.54
C ARG A 285 -12.66 4.43 4.01
N SER A 286 -13.87 4.00 3.67
CA SER A 286 -14.31 2.64 4.03
C SER A 286 -13.40 1.60 3.37
N PRO A 287 -13.29 0.40 3.95
CA PRO A 287 -12.55 -0.69 3.31
C PRO A 287 -13.03 -0.98 1.88
N GLU A 288 -14.34 -0.83 1.60
CA GLU A 288 -14.93 -0.99 0.28
C GLU A 288 -14.43 0.10 -0.69
N THR A 289 -14.44 1.36 -0.26
CA THR A 289 -13.94 2.49 -1.07
C THR A 289 -12.45 2.30 -1.41
N LEU A 290 -11.63 1.93 -0.42
CA LEU A 290 -10.19 1.67 -0.63
C LEU A 290 -9.97 0.51 -1.60
N ARG A 291 -10.79 -0.54 -1.49
CA ARG A 291 -10.74 -1.69 -2.39
C ARG A 291 -11.12 -1.29 -3.82
N ALA A 292 -12.20 -0.55 -4.00
CA ALA A 292 -12.64 -0.07 -5.31
C ALA A 292 -11.54 0.77 -6.01
N GLN A 293 -10.93 1.71 -5.27
CA GLN A 293 -9.81 2.51 -5.78
C GLN A 293 -8.59 1.64 -6.15
N SER A 294 -8.28 0.64 -5.32
CA SER A 294 -7.18 -0.29 -5.59
C SER A 294 -7.43 -1.11 -6.86
N ILE A 295 -8.65 -1.62 -7.04
CA ILE A 295 -9.08 -2.36 -8.23
C ILE A 295 -8.96 -1.47 -9.49
N GLU A 296 -9.40 -0.23 -9.43
CA GLU A 296 -9.28 0.72 -10.55
C GLU A 296 -7.83 0.94 -10.97
N VAL A 297 -6.94 1.17 -9.99
CA VAL A 297 -5.49 1.31 -10.24
C VAL A 297 -4.92 0.05 -10.90
N HIS A 298 -5.31 -1.14 -10.43
CA HIS A 298 -4.81 -2.38 -11.00
C HIS A 298 -5.42 -2.69 -12.38
N HIS A 299 -6.67 -2.30 -12.67
CA HIS A 299 -7.21 -2.37 -14.03
C HIS A 299 -6.44 -1.47 -15.01
N ALA A 300 -6.07 -0.26 -14.61
CA ALA A 300 -5.21 0.60 -15.43
C ALA A 300 -3.83 -0.06 -15.70
N ARG A 301 -3.23 -0.69 -14.68
CA ARG A 301 -1.98 -1.43 -14.83
C ARG A 301 -2.12 -2.68 -15.70
N LEU A 302 -3.26 -3.40 -15.62
CA LEU A 302 -3.57 -4.52 -16.50
C LEU A 302 -3.57 -4.08 -17.96
N LYS A 303 -4.25 -2.97 -18.28
CA LYS A 303 -4.27 -2.40 -19.63
C LYS A 303 -2.86 -2.08 -20.13
N LEU A 304 -2.02 -1.47 -19.31
CA LEU A 304 -0.61 -1.20 -19.64
C LEU A 304 0.20 -2.48 -19.84
N ALA A 305 0.02 -3.49 -18.98
CA ALA A 305 0.75 -4.75 -19.05
C ALA A 305 0.34 -5.65 -20.24
N THR A 306 -0.82 -5.39 -20.84
CA THR A 306 -1.36 -6.16 -21.96
C THR A 306 -1.42 -5.40 -23.28
N THR A 307 -0.90 -4.17 -23.32
CA THR A 307 -0.90 -3.33 -24.54
C THR A 307 0.50 -2.73 -24.78
N PRO A 308 1.31 -3.32 -25.69
CA PRO A 308 1.09 -4.59 -26.40
C PRO A 308 1.18 -5.80 -25.49
N LEU A 309 0.65 -6.94 -25.95
CA LEU A 309 0.82 -8.22 -25.25
C LEU A 309 2.29 -8.53 -24.98
N PRO A 310 2.65 -9.02 -23.77
CA PRO A 310 4.08 -9.21 -23.40
C PRO A 310 4.81 -10.23 -24.30
N GLY A 311 4.08 -11.18 -24.87
CA GLY A 311 4.62 -12.20 -25.77
C GLY A 311 4.71 -11.81 -27.24
N ARG A 312 4.17 -10.66 -27.66
CA ARG A 312 4.23 -10.19 -29.06
C ARG A 312 5.62 -9.77 -29.52
N LEU A 313 6.42 -9.26 -28.60
CA LEU A 313 7.80 -8.87 -28.92
C LEU A 313 8.72 -10.07 -28.85
N PRO A 314 9.54 -10.33 -29.88
CA PRO A 314 10.52 -11.42 -29.84
C PRO A 314 11.46 -11.26 -28.64
N LYS A 315 11.51 -12.25 -27.78
CA LYS A 315 12.41 -12.30 -26.62
C LYS A 315 12.82 -13.73 -26.34
N ASP A 316 13.98 -13.87 -25.72
CA ASP A 316 14.44 -15.16 -25.22
C ASP A 316 13.55 -15.61 -24.05
N ASN A 317 13.10 -16.85 -24.11
CA ASN A 317 12.40 -17.51 -23.02
C ASN A 317 13.36 -18.48 -22.33
N PHE A 318 13.42 -18.46 -21.00
CA PHE A 318 14.25 -19.35 -20.19
C PHE A 318 13.34 -20.31 -19.42
N ARG A 319 13.42 -21.61 -19.76
CA ARG A 319 12.61 -22.64 -19.11
C ARG A 319 13.45 -23.35 -18.06
N PRO A 320 13.07 -23.29 -16.78
CA PRO A 320 13.84 -23.92 -15.71
C PRO A 320 13.80 -25.44 -15.82
N LEU A 321 14.93 -26.05 -15.56
CA LEU A 321 15.15 -27.48 -15.41
C LEU A 321 15.62 -27.71 -13.97
N SER A 322 15.07 -28.71 -13.28
CA SER A 322 15.49 -29.11 -11.94
C SER A 322 15.83 -30.57 -11.95
N ILE A 323 17.00 -30.91 -11.44
CA ILE A 323 17.47 -32.30 -11.38
C ILE A 323 16.82 -32.97 -10.15
N ASP A 324 16.06 -34.02 -10.38
CA ASP A 324 15.47 -34.82 -9.32
C ASP A 324 16.44 -35.94 -8.82
N ALA A 325 16.07 -36.58 -7.70
CA ALA A 325 16.92 -37.57 -7.06
C ALA A 325 17.18 -38.84 -7.93
N ARG A 326 16.32 -39.14 -8.92
CA ARG A 326 16.47 -40.29 -9.80
C ARG A 326 17.62 -40.10 -10.78
N HIS A 327 17.94 -38.85 -11.09
CA HIS A 327 18.93 -38.49 -12.10
C HIS A 327 20.26 -38.02 -11.48
N ASP A 328 20.46 -38.25 -10.18
CA ASP A 328 21.73 -37.94 -9.52
C ASP A 328 22.88 -38.70 -10.15
N GLY A 329 23.96 -38.01 -10.55
CA GLY A 329 25.13 -38.56 -11.23
C GLY A 329 24.96 -38.86 -12.74
N TRP A 330 23.78 -38.59 -13.33
CA TRP A 330 23.58 -38.74 -14.77
C TRP A 330 24.31 -37.63 -15.55
N THR A 331 24.47 -37.82 -16.85
CA THR A 331 24.85 -36.71 -17.73
C THR A 331 23.61 -35.86 -18.05
N LEU A 332 23.82 -34.56 -18.24
CA LEU A 332 22.72 -33.63 -18.53
C LEU A 332 21.98 -34.00 -19.84
N GLY A 333 22.71 -34.53 -20.83
CA GLY A 333 22.14 -35.03 -22.08
C GLY A 333 21.21 -36.24 -21.86
N ASN A 334 21.59 -37.20 -21.02
CA ASN A 334 20.76 -38.35 -20.69
C ASN A 334 19.55 -37.95 -19.87
N PHE A 335 19.71 -37.06 -18.90
CA PHE A 335 18.59 -36.46 -18.11
C PHE A 335 17.53 -35.84 -19.04
N LEU A 336 17.96 -35.00 -20.01
CA LEU A 336 16.99 -34.35 -20.91
C LEU A 336 16.28 -35.35 -21.82
N THR A 337 16.95 -36.40 -22.25
CA THR A 337 16.34 -37.46 -23.09
C THR A 337 15.31 -38.28 -22.31
N ASP A 338 15.56 -38.56 -21.02
CA ASP A 338 14.62 -39.30 -20.15
C ASP A 338 13.40 -38.44 -19.73
N VAL A 339 13.63 -37.19 -19.37
CA VAL A 339 12.55 -36.29 -18.92
C VAL A 339 11.65 -35.85 -20.08
N PHE A 340 12.20 -35.80 -21.31
CA PHE A 340 11.44 -35.37 -22.50
C PHE A 340 11.48 -36.48 -23.60
N PRO A 341 10.88 -37.63 -23.37
CA PRO A 341 10.98 -38.78 -24.28
C PRO A 341 10.37 -38.57 -25.67
N HIS A 342 9.56 -37.52 -25.82
CA HIS A 342 8.97 -37.10 -27.10
C HIS A 342 9.92 -36.26 -27.98
N LEU A 343 11.06 -35.84 -27.44
CA LEU A 343 12.11 -35.10 -28.17
C LEU A 343 13.31 -36.01 -28.38
N PRO A 344 13.77 -36.20 -29.66
CA PRO A 344 14.86 -37.11 -29.96
C PRO A 344 16.20 -36.56 -29.49
N GLN A 345 17.13 -37.44 -29.16
CA GLN A 345 18.49 -37.07 -28.71
C GLN A 345 19.22 -36.06 -29.64
N PRO A 346 19.15 -36.15 -30.99
CA PRO A 346 19.76 -35.15 -31.87
C PRO A 346 19.25 -33.72 -31.63
N TYR A 347 17.96 -33.55 -31.26
CA TYR A 347 17.38 -32.24 -30.91
C TYR A 347 18.12 -31.60 -29.71
N TRP A 348 18.45 -32.40 -28.69
CA TRP A 348 19.16 -31.89 -27.52
C TRP A 348 20.62 -31.60 -27.83
N LEU A 349 21.28 -32.44 -28.63
CA LEU A 349 22.69 -32.22 -29.05
C LEU A 349 22.85 -30.92 -29.83
N GLU A 350 21.92 -30.61 -30.73
CA GLU A 350 21.90 -29.34 -31.46
C GLU A 350 21.75 -28.14 -30.50
N ARG A 351 20.87 -28.23 -29.52
CA ARG A 351 20.68 -27.17 -28.51
C ARG A 351 21.91 -26.97 -27.63
N PHE A 352 22.62 -28.04 -27.28
CA PHE A 352 23.89 -27.89 -26.58
C PHE A 352 24.94 -27.20 -27.48
N ALA A 353 25.02 -27.58 -28.75
CA ALA A 353 25.94 -26.95 -29.70
C ALA A 353 25.66 -25.47 -29.92
N ASN A 354 24.39 -25.08 -29.91
CA ASN A 354 23.95 -23.68 -30.02
C ASN A 354 24.11 -22.89 -28.71
N GLY A 355 24.55 -23.50 -27.60
CA GLY A 355 24.68 -22.85 -26.31
C GLY A 355 23.31 -22.45 -25.69
N GLU A 356 22.28 -23.23 -25.94
CA GLU A 356 20.92 -22.97 -25.48
C GLU A 356 20.56 -23.70 -24.18
N ILE A 357 21.42 -24.57 -23.67
CA ILE A 357 21.31 -25.20 -22.36
C ILE A 357 22.28 -24.49 -21.42
N LEU A 358 21.76 -23.91 -20.34
CA LEU A 358 22.51 -22.97 -19.51
C LEU A 358 22.46 -23.38 -18.03
N ASP A 359 23.54 -23.03 -17.33
CA ASP A 359 23.60 -23.11 -15.87
C ASP A 359 22.82 -21.97 -15.17
N PRO A 360 22.78 -21.90 -13.83
CA PRO A 360 22.12 -20.81 -13.09
C PRO A 360 22.73 -19.42 -13.34
N HIS A 361 23.96 -19.36 -13.85
CA HIS A 361 24.66 -18.11 -14.19
C HIS A 361 24.50 -17.74 -15.67
N LEU A 362 23.61 -18.45 -16.38
CA LEU A 362 23.35 -18.29 -17.82
C LEU A 362 24.56 -18.55 -18.70
N GLN A 363 25.47 -19.47 -18.26
CA GLN A 363 26.60 -19.91 -19.08
C GLN A 363 26.24 -21.24 -19.77
N PRO A 364 26.61 -21.41 -21.06
CA PRO A 364 26.39 -22.66 -21.77
C PRO A 364 27.08 -23.84 -21.09
N VAL A 365 26.43 -24.99 -21.07
CA VAL A 365 26.92 -26.24 -20.50
C VAL A 365 27.00 -27.34 -21.54
N LEU A 366 27.77 -28.39 -21.26
CA LEU A 366 27.96 -29.52 -22.17
C LEU A 366 26.98 -30.67 -21.86
N ALA A 367 26.59 -31.43 -22.88
CA ALA A 367 25.74 -32.61 -22.73
C ALA A 367 26.37 -33.69 -21.82
N THR A 368 27.70 -33.76 -21.77
CA THR A 368 28.49 -34.71 -20.97
C THR A 368 28.64 -34.29 -19.50
N GLN A 369 28.23 -33.08 -19.13
CA GLN A 369 28.31 -32.62 -17.75
C GLN A 369 27.48 -33.51 -16.83
N GLN A 370 28.11 -34.00 -15.76
CA GLN A 370 27.37 -34.69 -14.68
C GLN A 370 26.52 -33.72 -13.88
N VAL A 371 25.33 -34.15 -13.51
CA VAL A 371 24.34 -33.36 -12.75
C VAL A 371 24.02 -34.03 -11.42
N HIS A 372 23.71 -33.22 -10.41
CA HIS A 372 23.37 -33.69 -9.08
C HIS A 372 21.97 -33.26 -8.66
N SER A 373 21.36 -34.08 -7.80
CA SER A 373 20.02 -33.79 -7.26
C SER A 373 19.95 -32.42 -6.62
N GLY A 374 18.94 -31.63 -7.01
CA GLY A 374 18.73 -30.26 -6.54
C GLY A 374 19.40 -29.18 -7.39
N GLU A 375 20.29 -29.54 -8.30
CA GLU A 375 20.85 -28.57 -9.26
C GLU A 375 19.79 -28.03 -10.21
N ARG A 376 20.04 -26.84 -10.70
CA ARG A 376 19.13 -26.13 -11.60
C ARG A 376 19.87 -25.73 -12.87
N TYR A 377 19.18 -25.90 -13.97
CA TYR A 377 19.61 -25.46 -15.29
C TYR A 377 18.45 -24.75 -15.97
N CYS A 378 18.64 -24.24 -17.18
CA CYS A 378 17.53 -23.76 -18.01
C CYS A 378 17.79 -23.98 -19.48
N THR A 379 16.72 -24.15 -20.25
CA THR A 379 16.79 -24.07 -21.72
C THR A 379 16.47 -22.64 -22.14
N ARG A 380 17.28 -22.11 -23.07
CA ARG A 380 17.03 -20.82 -23.73
C ARG A 380 16.31 -21.04 -25.03
N GLU A 381 15.10 -20.48 -25.18
CA GLU A 381 14.35 -20.44 -26.43
C GLU A 381 14.53 -19.05 -27.05
N PRO A 382 15.40 -18.89 -28.08
CA PRO A 382 15.72 -17.56 -28.60
C PRO A 382 14.55 -16.95 -29.36
N LEU A 383 14.37 -15.62 -29.21
CA LEU A 383 13.50 -14.75 -30.02
C LEU A 383 12.06 -15.26 -30.18
N GLN A 384 11.50 -15.86 -29.14
CA GLN A 384 10.14 -16.42 -29.18
C GLN A 384 9.07 -15.33 -29.28
N VAL A 385 8.15 -15.50 -30.24
CA VAL A 385 6.87 -14.78 -30.33
C VAL A 385 5.77 -15.73 -29.93
N GLU A 386 4.93 -15.29 -28.99
CA GLU A 386 3.85 -16.12 -28.45
C GLU A 386 2.51 -15.80 -29.14
N PRO A 387 1.62 -16.79 -29.25
CA PRO A 387 0.29 -16.52 -29.77
C PRO A 387 -0.47 -15.50 -28.93
N ASP A 388 -1.38 -14.78 -29.55
CA ASP A 388 -2.27 -13.86 -28.87
C ASP A 388 -3.22 -14.59 -27.91
N VAL A 389 -3.60 -13.90 -26.85
CA VAL A 389 -4.53 -14.39 -25.82
C VAL A 389 -5.58 -13.32 -25.51
N SER A 390 -6.70 -13.72 -24.94
CA SER A 390 -7.71 -12.78 -24.46
C SER A 390 -7.19 -12.01 -23.25
N VAL A 391 -7.39 -10.68 -23.24
CA VAL A 391 -6.88 -9.75 -22.23
C VAL A 391 -7.96 -9.04 -21.44
N ASP A 392 -9.22 -9.39 -21.61
CA ASP A 392 -10.33 -8.84 -20.82
C ASP A 392 -10.35 -9.44 -19.41
N ILE A 393 -9.27 -9.17 -18.67
CA ILE A 393 -9.06 -9.65 -17.31
C ILE A 393 -9.75 -8.67 -16.35
N GLN A 394 -10.74 -9.17 -15.59
CA GLN A 394 -11.48 -8.37 -14.63
C GLN A 394 -11.10 -8.77 -13.21
N ILE A 395 -10.76 -7.81 -12.36
CA ILE A 395 -10.53 -8.01 -10.93
C ILE A 395 -11.88 -7.88 -10.22
N LEU A 396 -12.41 -8.99 -9.71
CA LEU A 396 -13.69 -9.04 -8.99
C LEU A 396 -13.53 -8.58 -7.54
N TYR A 397 -12.38 -8.88 -6.95
CA TYR A 397 -12.10 -8.57 -5.55
C TYR A 397 -10.60 -8.59 -5.30
N GLU A 398 -10.16 -7.75 -4.39
CA GLU A 398 -8.82 -7.85 -3.82
C GLU A 398 -8.77 -7.33 -2.38
N ASP A 399 -7.86 -7.91 -1.58
CA ASP A 399 -7.53 -7.43 -0.25
C ASP A 399 -6.04 -7.71 0.06
N ARG A 400 -5.66 -7.72 1.34
CA ARG A 400 -4.27 -7.97 1.77
C ARG A 400 -3.81 -9.42 1.51
N SER A 401 -4.73 -10.35 1.29
CA SER A 401 -4.46 -11.79 1.17
C SER A 401 -4.76 -12.36 -0.21
N LEU A 402 -5.79 -11.86 -0.87
CA LEU A 402 -6.39 -12.43 -2.08
C LEU A 402 -6.43 -11.44 -3.24
N ILE A 403 -6.47 -12.00 -4.44
CA ILE A 403 -6.86 -11.36 -5.69
C ILE A 403 -7.79 -12.35 -6.40
N VAL A 404 -9.03 -11.95 -6.65
CA VAL A 404 -10.04 -12.77 -7.34
C VAL A 404 -10.28 -12.17 -8.72
N ILE A 405 -10.14 -13.00 -9.74
CA ILE A 405 -10.15 -12.62 -11.15
C ILE A 405 -11.31 -13.33 -11.85
N ASN A 406 -12.03 -12.62 -12.70
CA ASN A 406 -12.76 -13.23 -13.80
C ASN A 406 -11.78 -13.36 -14.98
N LYS A 407 -11.30 -14.59 -15.19
CA LYS A 407 -10.34 -14.92 -16.25
C LYS A 407 -11.05 -15.00 -17.59
N PRO A 408 -10.62 -14.28 -18.62
CA PRO A 408 -11.13 -14.49 -19.97
C PRO A 408 -10.56 -15.78 -20.58
N ALA A 409 -11.09 -16.18 -21.72
CA ALA A 409 -10.61 -17.29 -22.53
C ALA A 409 -10.50 -16.88 -24.01
N PRO A 410 -9.49 -17.39 -24.72
CA PRO A 410 -8.39 -18.23 -24.25
C PRO A 410 -7.29 -17.44 -23.51
N LEU A 411 -6.87 -17.91 -22.35
CA LEU A 411 -5.73 -17.37 -21.60
C LEU A 411 -5.15 -18.47 -20.69
N PRO A 412 -3.92 -18.95 -20.92
CA PRO A 412 -3.26 -19.92 -20.04
C PRO A 412 -3.01 -19.36 -18.64
N MET A 413 -3.09 -20.22 -17.62
CA MET A 413 -2.85 -19.82 -16.21
C MET A 413 -1.38 -19.53 -15.91
N HIS A 414 -0.47 -20.35 -16.41
CA HIS A 414 0.97 -20.33 -16.13
C HIS A 414 1.75 -20.72 -17.39
N PRO A 415 3.08 -20.49 -17.44
CA PRO A 415 3.93 -20.88 -18.55
C PRO A 415 3.75 -22.37 -18.90
N SER A 416 3.36 -22.65 -20.15
CA SER A 416 3.10 -23.99 -20.66
C SER A 416 3.11 -24.00 -22.20
N GLY A 417 3.72 -25.04 -22.79
CA GLY A 417 3.82 -25.18 -24.25
C GLY A 417 4.46 -23.95 -24.89
N ARG A 418 3.79 -23.30 -25.82
CA ARG A 418 4.27 -22.11 -26.54
C ARG A 418 3.96 -20.77 -25.84
N TYR A 419 3.34 -20.80 -24.66
CA TYR A 419 3.01 -19.63 -23.86
C TYR A 419 3.97 -19.52 -22.67
N TYR A 420 4.59 -18.37 -22.50
CA TYR A 420 5.48 -18.08 -21.38
C TYR A 420 5.12 -16.77 -20.70
N ARG A 421 5.00 -15.69 -21.48
CA ARG A 421 4.66 -14.34 -21.00
C ARG A 421 3.17 -14.04 -21.16
N ASN A 422 2.53 -14.53 -22.22
CA ASN A 422 1.11 -14.44 -22.46
C ASN A 422 0.34 -15.44 -21.58
N THR A 423 0.52 -15.31 -20.25
CA THR A 423 -0.16 -16.14 -19.25
C THR A 423 -0.70 -15.26 -18.12
N LEU A 424 -1.82 -15.65 -17.52
CA LEU A 424 -2.43 -14.87 -16.43
C LEU A 424 -1.45 -14.62 -15.28
N GLN A 425 -0.68 -15.62 -14.88
CA GLN A 425 0.31 -15.49 -13.81
C GLN A 425 1.41 -14.48 -14.15
N SER A 426 1.95 -14.49 -15.36
CA SER A 426 3.00 -13.56 -15.79
C SER A 426 2.47 -12.12 -15.84
N ILE A 427 1.27 -11.93 -16.38
CA ILE A 427 0.60 -10.62 -16.42
C ILE A 427 0.35 -10.09 -15.00
N LEU A 428 -0.22 -10.90 -14.11
CA LEU A 428 -0.46 -10.48 -12.72
C LEU A 428 0.83 -10.20 -11.95
N GLN A 429 1.91 -10.95 -12.18
CA GLN A 429 3.21 -10.64 -11.56
C GLN A 429 3.76 -9.28 -11.99
N GLN A 430 3.51 -8.86 -13.22
CA GLN A 430 3.89 -7.52 -13.69
C GLN A 430 3.00 -6.43 -13.06
N VAL A 431 1.68 -6.64 -13.02
CA VAL A 431 0.69 -5.69 -12.48
C VAL A 431 0.90 -5.43 -10.99
N TYR A 432 1.18 -6.49 -10.24
CA TYR A 432 1.32 -6.45 -8.78
C TYR A 432 2.78 -6.34 -8.28
N ALA A 433 3.74 -6.11 -9.19
CA ALA A 433 5.14 -5.97 -8.79
C ALA A 433 5.31 -4.94 -7.64
N PRO A 434 6.19 -5.21 -6.64
CA PRO A 434 7.14 -6.34 -6.51
C PRO A 434 6.53 -7.64 -5.95
N GLN A 435 5.23 -7.68 -5.66
CA GLN A 435 4.53 -8.89 -5.21
C GLN A 435 4.51 -9.94 -6.34
N LYS A 436 4.51 -11.22 -5.95
CA LYS A 436 4.41 -12.35 -6.89
C LYS A 436 3.16 -13.17 -6.56
N PRO A 437 1.98 -12.78 -7.06
CA PRO A 437 0.74 -13.51 -6.82
C PRO A 437 0.86 -14.98 -7.22
N ARG A 438 0.27 -15.86 -6.41
CA ARG A 438 0.31 -17.31 -6.58
C ARG A 438 -1.08 -17.85 -6.81
N PRO A 439 -1.36 -18.63 -7.85
CA PRO A 439 -2.68 -19.22 -8.05
C PRO A 439 -2.99 -20.20 -6.91
N ALA A 440 -4.21 -20.13 -6.38
CA ALA A 440 -4.71 -21.09 -5.40
C ALA A 440 -5.22 -22.36 -6.08
N HIS A 441 -5.73 -22.24 -7.30
CA HIS A 441 -6.16 -23.32 -8.18
C HIS A 441 -5.95 -22.92 -9.65
N ARG A 442 -6.34 -23.78 -10.56
CA ARG A 442 -6.18 -23.54 -12.00
C ARG A 442 -7.48 -23.75 -12.77
N LEU A 443 -7.60 -23.02 -13.87
CA LEU A 443 -8.56 -23.27 -14.95
C LEU A 443 -7.78 -23.63 -16.23
N ASP A 444 -8.39 -24.35 -17.14
CA ASP A 444 -7.82 -24.59 -18.46
C ASP A 444 -7.72 -23.27 -19.24
N ALA A 445 -6.84 -23.21 -20.24
CA ALA A 445 -6.65 -21.99 -21.05
C ALA A 445 -7.98 -21.52 -21.67
N ASN A 446 -8.77 -22.45 -22.17
CA ASN A 446 -10.05 -22.19 -22.87
C ASN A 446 -11.26 -22.02 -21.92
N THR A 447 -11.10 -22.26 -20.61
CA THR A 447 -12.15 -22.07 -19.60
C THR A 447 -12.08 -20.67 -19.04
N SER A 448 -13.18 -19.93 -19.07
CA SER A 448 -13.31 -18.61 -18.45
C SER A 448 -13.85 -18.67 -17.02
N GLY A 449 -13.86 -17.56 -16.29
CA GLY A 449 -14.54 -17.38 -15.01
C GLY A 449 -13.63 -17.21 -13.80
N VAL A 450 -14.18 -17.44 -12.60
CA VAL A 450 -13.54 -17.12 -11.31
C VAL A 450 -12.27 -17.93 -11.09
N VAL A 451 -11.18 -17.24 -10.83
CA VAL A 451 -9.94 -17.83 -10.36
C VAL A 451 -9.35 -16.98 -9.22
N VAL A 452 -8.76 -17.63 -8.23
CA VAL A 452 -8.22 -16.99 -7.04
C VAL A 452 -6.71 -17.10 -7.01
N PHE A 453 -6.08 -15.95 -6.77
CA PHE A 453 -4.67 -15.84 -6.45
C PHE A 453 -4.50 -15.38 -5.01
N THR A 454 -3.41 -15.80 -4.39
CA THR A 454 -2.97 -15.29 -3.09
C THR A 454 -1.80 -14.35 -3.28
N ARG A 455 -1.75 -13.26 -2.50
CA ARG A 455 -0.67 -12.26 -2.60
C ARG A 455 0.68 -12.77 -2.12
N THR A 456 0.69 -13.73 -1.18
CA THR A 456 1.93 -14.24 -0.58
C THR A 456 1.92 -15.76 -0.45
N ALA A 457 3.12 -16.37 -0.30
CA ALA A 457 3.27 -17.79 -0.03
C ALA A 457 2.59 -18.22 1.30
N ARG A 458 2.53 -17.34 2.30
CA ARG A 458 1.84 -17.60 3.56
C ARG A 458 0.35 -17.90 3.33
N PHE A 459 -0.34 -17.07 2.58
CA PHE A 459 -1.76 -17.26 2.29
C PHE A 459 -2.01 -18.43 1.33
N ALA A 460 -1.07 -18.71 0.42
CA ALA A 460 -1.14 -19.90 -0.45
C ALA A 460 -1.17 -21.20 0.36
N ARG A 461 -0.33 -21.33 1.38
CA ARG A 461 -0.28 -22.49 2.27
C ARG A 461 -1.59 -22.72 3.05
N ILE A 462 -2.42 -21.71 3.21
CA ILE A 462 -3.71 -21.81 3.90
C ILE A 462 -4.85 -22.13 2.90
N LEU A 463 -4.79 -21.52 1.71
CA LEU A 463 -5.89 -21.63 0.74
C LEU A 463 -5.77 -22.84 -0.18
N GLN A 464 -4.58 -23.19 -0.68
CA GLN A 464 -4.39 -24.32 -1.59
C GLN A 464 -4.89 -25.66 -1.02
N PRO A 465 -4.63 -26.00 0.26
CA PRO A 465 -5.17 -27.23 0.86
C PRO A 465 -6.69 -27.31 0.85
N GLN A 466 -7.42 -26.18 0.87
CA GLN A 466 -8.88 -26.23 0.79
C GLN A 466 -9.35 -26.76 -0.58
N PHE A 467 -8.65 -26.42 -1.66
CA PHE A 467 -8.93 -26.96 -3.01
C PHE A 467 -8.54 -28.44 -3.11
N GLU A 468 -7.40 -28.83 -2.57
CA GLU A 468 -6.90 -30.22 -2.59
C GLU A 468 -7.80 -31.16 -1.79
N GLN A 469 -8.33 -30.71 -0.65
CA GLN A 469 -9.20 -31.46 0.25
C GLN A 469 -10.69 -31.42 -0.15
N GLY A 470 -11.04 -30.75 -1.27
CA GLY A 470 -12.43 -30.65 -1.73
C GLY A 470 -13.34 -29.78 -0.84
N LYS A 471 -12.77 -28.91 0.00
CA LYS A 471 -13.52 -28.00 0.91
C LYS A 471 -14.04 -26.75 0.22
N VAL A 472 -13.76 -26.59 -1.08
CA VAL A 472 -14.17 -25.44 -1.89
C VAL A 472 -15.41 -25.83 -2.71
N TYR A 473 -16.46 -25.03 -2.60
CA TYR A 473 -17.64 -25.19 -3.41
C TYR A 473 -17.48 -24.48 -4.75
N LYS A 474 -17.68 -25.23 -5.85
CA LYS A 474 -17.45 -24.76 -7.24
C LYS A 474 -18.68 -25.02 -8.08
N ARG A 475 -19.12 -24.02 -8.84
CA ARG A 475 -20.18 -24.17 -9.83
C ARG A 475 -19.71 -23.60 -11.17
N TYR A 476 -19.95 -24.35 -12.21
CA TYR A 476 -19.62 -23.98 -13.58
C TYR A 476 -20.89 -23.94 -14.42
N LEU A 477 -20.97 -23.01 -15.35
CA LEU A 477 -21.93 -23.04 -16.43
C LEU A 477 -21.30 -23.76 -17.62
N ALA A 478 -22.03 -24.68 -18.25
CA ALA A 478 -21.59 -25.32 -19.48
C ALA A 478 -22.76 -25.39 -20.47
N ARG A 479 -22.51 -24.99 -21.74
CA ARG A 479 -23.45 -25.24 -22.83
C ARG A 479 -23.03 -26.52 -23.55
N ILE A 480 -23.90 -27.51 -23.56
CA ILE A 480 -23.65 -28.85 -24.08
C ILE A 480 -24.47 -29.11 -25.35
N VAL A 481 -23.95 -29.97 -26.21
CA VAL A 481 -24.66 -30.43 -27.39
C VAL A 481 -25.59 -31.58 -26.99
N GLY A 482 -26.86 -31.45 -27.31
CA GLY A 482 -27.91 -32.44 -26.96
C GLY A 482 -28.75 -32.07 -25.73
N HIS A 483 -29.71 -32.93 -25.43
CA HIS A 483 -30.67 -32.75 -24.35
C HIS A 483 -30.62 -33.92 -23.38
N PRO A 484 -30.00 -33.78 -22.20
CA PRO A 484 -30.10 -34.79 -21.15
C PRO A 484 -31.58 -35.04 -20.81
N PRO A 485 -32.02 -36.31 -20.70
CA PRO A 485 -33.43 -36.63 -20.44
C PRO A 485 -33.85 -36.25 -19.00
N GLN A 486 -32.91 -36.26 -18.06
CA GLN A 486 -33.14 -35.92 -16.66
C GLN A 486 -32.69 -34.46 -16.38
N ASP A 487 -33.40 -33.78 -15.45
CA ASP A 487 -33.02 -32.42 -15.03
C ASP A 487 -31.79 -32.41 -14.12
N THR A 488 -31.53 -33.52 -13.45
CA THR A 488 -30.33 -33.73 -12.63
C THR A 488 -29.70 -35.07 -12.94
N PHE A 489 -28.40 -35.10 -13.10
CA PHE A 489 -27.63 -36.31 -13.35
C PHE A 489 -26.21 -36.15 -12.77
N ALA A 490 -25.46 -37.25 -12.70
CA ALA A 490 -24.08 -37.21 -12.20
C ALA A 490 -23.19 -38.16 -13.01
N CYS A 491 -21.89 -37.93 -12.89
CA CYS A 491 -20.87 -38.83 -13.42
C CYS A 491 -19.77 -39.03 -12.37
N ASP A 492 -19.46 -40.29 -12.09
CA ASP A 492 -18.42 -40.72 -11.14
C ASP A 492 -17.27 -41.49 -11.83
N ALA A 493 -17.28 -41.50 -13.16
CA ALA A 493 -16.29 -42.23 -13.95
C ALA A 493 -14.87 -41.74 -13.67
N PRO A 494 -13.91 -42.62 -13.30
CA PRO A 494 -12.56 -42.22 -12.95
C PRO A 494 -11.74 -41.78 -14.19
N LEU A 495 -10.86 -40.79 -13.99
CA LEU A 495 -10.06 -40.21 -15.07
C LEU A 495 -8.61 -40.74 -15.09
N SER A 496 -8.05 -40.90 -16.28
CA SER A 496 -6.67 -41.34 -16.47
C SER A 496 -5.68 -40.48 -15.68
N ALA A 497 -4.75 -41.12 -14.98
CA ALA A 497 -3.67 -40.45 -14.23
C ALA A 497 -2.67 -39.77 -15.16
N THR A 498 -2.41 -40.33 -16.35
CA THR A 498 -1.52 -39.81 -17.35
C THR A 498 -2.27 -39.00 -18.41
N ALA A 499 -1.62 -37.97 -18.94
CA ALA A 499 -2.16 -37.15 -20.03
C ALA A 499 -1.88 -37.82 -21.38
N GLY A 500 -2.84 -37.77 -22.30
CA GLY A 500 -2.64 -38.10 -23.69
C GLY A 500 -1.75 -37.06 -24.42
N ARG A 501 -1.52 -37.27 -25.72
CA ARG A 501 -0.60 -36.47 -26.55
C ARG A 501 -0.93 -34.97 -26.56
N THR A 502 -2.21 -34.60 -26.47
CA THR A 502 -2.68 -33.20 -26.41
C THR A 502 -2.96 -32.72 -24.99
N GLY A 503 -2.47 -33.41 -23.95
CA GLY A 503 -2.81 -33.12 -22.55
C GLY A 503 -4.24 -33.55 -22.18
N SER A 504 -4.96 -34.26 -23.07
CA SER A 504 -6.30 -34.79 -22.83
C SER A 504 -6.30 -35.87 -21.76
N ARG A 505 -7.42 -35.98 -21.05
CA ARG A 505 -7.72 -37.10 -20.12
C ARG A 505 -8.85 -37.93 -20.71
N VAL A 506 -8.90 -39.18 -20.35
CA VAL A 506 -9.97 -40.10 -20.76
C VAL A 506 -10.47 -40.87 -19.55
N ILE A 507 -11.62 -41.53 -19.68
CA ILE A 507 -12.10 -42.45 -18.66
C ILE A 507 -11.16 -43.66 -18.60
N ASP A 508 -10.77 -44.03 -17.38
CA ASP A 508 -9.95 -45.21 -17.10
C ASP A 508 -10.55 -45.94 -15.88
N ALA A 509 -11.34 -46.93 -16.16
CA ALA A 509 -12.05 -47.69 -15.13
C ALA A 509 -11.12 -48.57 -14.27
N THR A 510 -9.87 -48.82 -14.71
CA THR A 510 -8.96 -49.77 -14.04
C THR A 510 -7.93 -49.07 -13.14
N THR A 511 -7.30 -48.01 -13.63
CA THR A 511 -6.21 -47.30 -12.92
C THR A 511 -6.49 -45.81 -12.74
N GLY A 512 -7.66 -45.37 -13.15
CA GLY A 512 -8.03 -43.96 -13.13
C GLY A 512 -8.20 -43.39 -11.72
N ILE A 513 -8.05 -42.08 -11.63
CA ILE A 513 -8.21 -41.32 -10.39
C ILE A 513 -9.69 -41.02 -10.18
N ALA A 514 -10.22 -41.34 -9.01
CA ALA A 514 -11.63 -41.10 -8.65
C ALA A 514 -12.00 -39.63 -8.90
N SER A 515 -13.13 -39.43 -9.56
CA SER A 515 -13.69 -38.13 -9.89
C SER A 515 -15.22 -38.17 -9.80
N PHE A 516 -15.83 -37.04 -9.43
CA PHE A 516 -17.27 -36.94 -9.28
C PHE A 516 -17.76 -35.55 -9.64
N THR A 517 -18.80 -35.47 -10.52
CA THR A 517 -19.45 -34.24 -10.93
C THR A 517 -20.96 -34.41 -10.96
N GLU A 518 -21.66 -33.51 -10.27
CA GLU A 518 -23.12 -33.37 -10.35
C GLU A 518 -23.49 -32.36 -11.43
N PHE A 519 -24.57 -32.60 -12.16
CA PHE A 519 -25.07 -31.71 -13.20
C PHE A 519 -26.55 -31.42 -12.96
N ARG A 520 -26.96 -30.17 -13.25
CA ARG A 520 -28.34 -29.72 -13.26
C ARG A 520 -28.65 -28.97 -14.55
N VAL A 521 -29.63 -29.41 -15.31
CA VAL A 521 -30.10 -28.71 -16.50
C VAL A 521 -30.84 -27.44 -16.10
N LEU A 522 -30.49 -26.33 -16.71
CA LEU A 522 -31.18 -25.07 -16.54
C LEU A 522 -32.17 -24.83 -17.66
N VAL A 523 -31.74 -25.04 -18.92
CA VAL A 523 -32.54 -24.83 -20.12
C VAL A 523 -32.18 -25.88 -21.17
N ARG A 524 -33.18 -26.38 -21.90
CA ARG A 524 -33.04 -27.11 -23.15
C ARG A 524 -33.48 -26.20 -24.29
N SER A 525 -32.54 -25.77 -25.13
CA SER A 525 -32.77 -24.78 -26.18
C SER A 525 -33.22 -25.45 -27.49
N ALA A 526 -34.03 -24.75 -28.28
CA ALA A 526 -34.55 -25.26 -29.56
C ALA A 526 -33.44 -25.51 -30.61
N ASP A 527 -32.25 -24.96 -30.44
CA ASP A 527 -31.07 -25.18 -31.28
C ASP A 527 -30.35 -26.51 -31.07
N GLY A 528 -30.93 -27.40 -30.26
CA GLY A 528 -30.34 -28.70 -29.97
C GLY A 528 -29.28 -28.68 -28.87
N THR A 529 -29.15 -27.58 -28.13
CA THR A 529 -28.21 -27.46 -27.02
C THR A 529 -28.92 -27.38 -25.66
N SER A 530 -28.20 -27.64 -24.57
CA SER A 530 -28.69 -27.41 -23.22
C SER A 530 -27.67 -26.61 -22.40
N LEU A 531 -28.16 -25.69 -21.54
CA LEU A 531 -27.36 -25.03 -20.52
C LEU A 531 -27.45 -25.83 -19.21
N VAL A 532 -26.29 -26.18 -18.65
CA VAL A 532 -26.22 -26.95 -17.41
C VAL A 532 -25.32 -26.28 -16.38
N ILE A 533 -25.65 -26.46 -15.10
CA ILE A 533 -24.71 -26.22 -14.00
C ILE A 533 -23.95 -27.50 -13.73
N ALA A 534 -22.64 -27.45 -13.73
CA ALA A 534 -21.75 -28.51 -13.27
C ALA A 534 -21.17 -28.17 -11.90
N THR A 535 -21.30 -29.11 -10.94
CA THR A 535 -20.79 -28.99 -9.57
C THR A 535 -19.79 -30.11 -9.30
N PRO A 536 -18.49 -29.91 -9.65
CA PRO A 536 -17.47 -30.93 -9.43
C PRO A 536 -17.10 -31.01 -7.95
N LYS A 537 -17.22 -32.20 -7.34
CA LYS A 537 -16.77 -32.46 -5.94
C LYS A 537 -15.25 -32.69 -5.88
N THR A 538 -14.66 -33.16 -6.95
CA THR A 538 -13.22 -33.30 -7.15
C THR A 538 -12.72 -32.26 -8.13
N GLY A 539 -11.40 -32.14 -8.35
CA GLY A 539 -10.81 -31.13 -9.22
C GLY A 539 -9.75 -31.69 -10.17
N ARG A 540 -10.10 -32.71 -10.97
CA ARG A 540 -9.17 -33.34 -11.91
C ARG A 540 -9.09 -32.53 -13.21
N THR A 541 -7.95 -32.58 -13.87
CA THR A 541 -7.74 -31.91 -15.17
C THR A 541 -8.80 -32.35 -16.18
N ASN A 542 -9.42 -31.42 -16.87
CA ASN A 542 -10.48 -31.64 -17.87
C ASN A 542 -11.74 -32.36 -17.35
N GLN A 543 -11.93 -32.51 -16.03
CA GLN A 543 -12.96 -33.37 -15.44
C GLN A 543 -14.36 -33.15 -15.99
N ILE A 544 -14.85 -31.90 -15.97
CA ILE A 544 -16.23 -31.58 -16.45
C ILE A 544 -16.34 -31.89 -17.94
N ARG A 545 -15.34 -31.57 -18.73
CA ARG A 545 -15.29 -31.82 -20.18
C ARG A 545 -15.35 -33.30 -20.50
N VAL A 546 -14.51 -34.11 -19.82
CA VAL A 546 -14.47 -35.57 -20.01
C VAL A 546 -15.77 -36.23 -19.56
N HIS A 547 -16.31 -35.83 -18.40
CA HIS A 547 -17.57 -36.41 -17.89
C HIS A 547 -18.75 -36.14 -18.83
N LEU A 548 -18.91 -34.89 -19.32
CA LEU A 548 -19.97 -34.56 -20.27
C LEU A 548 -19.77 -35.28 -21.63
N TRP A 549 -18.54 -35.35 -22.10
CA TRP A 549 -18.20 -36.08 -23.32
C TRP A 549 -18.45 -37.59 -23.18
N HIS A 550 -18.09 -38.20 -22.05
CA HIS A 550 -18.38 -39.62 -21.75
C HIS A 550 -19.87 -39.92 -21.72
N LEU A 551 -20.68 -39.02 -21.18
CA LEU A 551 -22.13 -39.12 -21.15
C LEU A 551 -22.81 -38.88 -22.51
N GLY A 552 -22.05 -38.53 -23.56
CA GLY A 552 -22.55 -38.26 -24.91
C GLY A 552 -23.04 -36.83 -25.13
N TRP A 553 -22.80 -35.89 -24.19
CA TRP A 553 -23.17 -34.49 -24.29
C TRP A 553 -21.91 -33.57 -24.24
N PRO A 554 -21.08 -33.57 -25.29
CA PRO A 554 -19.85 -32.74 -25.31
C PRO A 554 -20.17 -31.25 -25.16
N ILE A 555 -19.26 -30.51 -24.59
CA ILE A 555 -19.39 -29.05 -24.43
C ILE A 555 -19.26 -28.36 -25.80
N MET A 556 -20.13 -27.42 -26.08
CA MET A 556 -20.09 -26.62 -27.31
C MET A 556 -18.77 -25.83 -27.40
N GLY A 557 -18.12 -25.85 -28.55
CA GLY A 557 -16.83 -25.19 -28.79
C GLY A 557 -15.63 -25.93 -28.21
N ASP A 558 -15.80 -27.18 -27.73
CA ASP A 558 -14.65 -27.99 -27.27
C ASP A 558 -13.89 -28.57 -28.49
N ALA A 559 -12.63 -28.14 -28.66
CA ALA A 559 -11.78 -28.59 -29.75
C ALA A 559 -11.01 -29.90 -29.43
N THR A 560 -11.11 -30.40 -28.21
CA THR A 560 -10.45 -31.64 -27.75
C THR A 560 -11.45 -32.81 -27.64
N TYR A 561 -12.63 -32.57 -27.07
CA TYR A 561 -13.65 -33.58 -26.79
C TYR A 561 -14.84 -33.38 -27.74
N LEU A 562 -14.76 -34.02 -28.90
CA LEU A 562 -15.70 -33.84 -30.00
C LEU A 562 -16.90 -34.81 -29.93
N ALA A 563 -17.98 -34.48 -30.62
CA ALA A 563 -19.13 -35.38 -30.74
C ALA A 563 -18.72 -36.76 -31.28
N GLY A 564 -19.51 -37.79 -30.96
CA GLY A 564 -19.22 -39.16 -31.37
C GLY A 564 -18.01 -39.81 -30.67
N HIS A 565 -17.68 -39.36 -29.48
CA HIS A 565 -16.53 -39.85 -28.66
C HIS A 565 -15.17 -39.75 -29.38
N THR A 566 -14.99 -38.72 -30.19
CA THR A 566 -13.77 -38.48 -30.93
C THR A 566 -12.88 -37.47 -30.18
N LEU A 567 -11.55 -37.72 -30.18
CA LEU A 567 -10.58 -36.78 -29.66
C LEU A 567 -10.00 -35.90 -30.77
N GLY A 568 -10.08 -34.58 -30.59
CA GLY A 568 -9.44 -33.60 -31.47
C GLY A 568 -7.95 -33.39 -31.16
N ASN A 569 -7.30 -32.67 -32.02
CA ASN A 569 -5.85 -32.43 -31.97
C ASN A 569 -5.46 -31.05 -31.41
N MET A 570 -6.44 -30.19 -31.09
CA MET A 570 -6.20 -28.83 -30.62
C MET A 570 -6.35 -28.74 -29.09
N GLN A 571 -5.37 -28.18 -28.42
CA GLN A 571 -5.35 -28.04 -26.96
C GLN A 571 -5.79 -26.62 -26.53
N THR A 572 -5.27 -25.58 -27.16
CA THR A 572 -5.57 -24.18 -26.81
C THR A 572 -6.13 -23.49 -28.06
N LEU A 573 -7.31 -22.91 -27.90
CA LEU A 573 -7.99 -22.13 -28.94
C LEU A 573 -7.22 -20.85 -29.23
N SER A 574 -7.38 -20.32 -30.42
CA SER A 574 -7.00 -18.97 -30.80
C SER A 574 -8.05 -17.97 -30.29
N VAL A 575 -7.72 -16.68 -30.26
CA VAL A 575 -8.68 -15.62 -29.92
C VAL A 575 -9.78 -15.43 -30.96
N GLU A 576 -9.57 -15.99 -32.16
CA GLU A 576 -10.50 -15.94 -33.30
C GLU A 576 -11.44 -17.16 -33.34
N ASP A 577 -11.12 -18.22 -32.59
CA ASP A 577 -11.91 -19.44 -32.54
C ASP A 577 -13.20 -19.22 -31.72
N SER A 578 -14.23 -20.03 -32.02
CA SER A 578 -15.43 -20.08 -31.19
C SER A 578 -15.06 -20.51 -29.76
N PRO A 579 -15.56 -19.82 -28.73
CA PRO A 579 -15.16 -20.11 -27.37
C PRO A 579 -15.63 -21.48 -26.88
N LEU A 580 -14.82 -22.14 -26.05
CA LEU A 580 -15.30 -23.26 -25.23
C LEU A 580 -16.38 -22.75 -24.27
N CYS A 581 -17.60 -23.25 -24.40
CA CYS A 581 -18.72 -22.83 -23.56
C CYS A 581 -18.68 -23.49 -22.18
N LEU A 582 -17.58 -23.27 -21.44
CA LEU A 582 -17.38 -23.68 -20.05
C LEU A 582 -16.88 -22.49 -19.24
N HIS A 583 -17.61 -22.16 -18.18
CA HIS A 583 -17.36 -20.97 -17.39
C HIS A 583 -17.39 -21.28 -15.88
N ALA A 584 -16.32 -21.02 -15.16
CA ALA A 584 -16.25 -21.11 -13.71
C ALA A 584 -17.07 -19.95 -13.10
N TRP A 585 -18.33 -20.21 -12.84
CA TRP A 585 -19.32 -19.18 -12.49
C TRP A 585 -19.23 -18.75 -11.04
N GLN A 586 -19.29 -19.71 -10.10
CA GLN A 586 -19.30 -19.42 -8.66
C GLN A 586 -18.23 -20.21 -7.91
N LEU A 587 -17.63 -19.56 -6.93
CA LEU A 587 -16.60 -20.13 -6.08
C LEU A 587 -16.79 -19.69 -4.63
N THR A 588 -16.88 -20.65 -3.68
CA THR A 588 -17.03 -20.38 -2.25
C THR A 588 -15.98 -21.12 -1.45
N PHE A 589 -15.28 -20.43 -0.56
CA PHE A 589 -14.20 -20.98 0.27
C PHE A 589 -14.02 -20.16 1.57
N GLN A 590 -13.24 -20.70 2.52
CA GLN A 590 -12.89 -19.96 3.73
C GLN A 590 -11.74 -18.97 3.46
N HIS A 591 -11.95 -17.73 3.85
CA HIS A 591 -10.96 -16.67 3.69
C HIS A 591 -9.69 -16.95 4.51
N PRO A 592 -8.47 -16.87 3.93
CA PRO A 592 -7.23 -17.31 4.59
C PRO A 592 -6.78 -16.42 5.76
N GLN A 593 -7.37 -15.24 5.95
CA GLN A 593 -6.99 -14.31 7.02
C GLN A 593 -7.95 -14.37 8.23
N HIS A 594 -9.26 -14.48 8.00
CA HIS A 594 -10.28 -14.41 9.06
C HIS A 594 -11.24 -15.60 9.06
N SER A 595 -10.97 -16.62 8.26
CA SER A 595 -11.71 -17.89 8.22
C SER A 595 -13.23 -17.75 7.95
N ALA A 596 -13.72 -16.57 7.58
CA ALA A 596 -15.09 -16.38 7.16
C ALA A 596 -15.32 -17.06 5.80
N LEU A 597 -16.51 -17.63 5.62
CA LEU A 597 -16.92 -18.16 4.32
C LEU A 597 -17.21 -17.00 3.37
N ILE A 598 -16.59 -17.00 2.20
CA ILE A 598 -16.79 -15.98 1.17
C ILE A 598 -17.11 -16.62 -0.17
N SER A 599 -17.97 -15.94 -0.93
CA SER A 599 -18.42 -16.37 -2.26
C SER A 599 -18.11 -15.30 -3.29
N PHE A 600 -17.70 -15.77 -4.47
CA PHE A 600 -17.49 -14.91 -5.64
C PHE A 600 -18.24 -15.48 -6.84
N GLU A 601 -18.74 -14.58 -7.65
CA GLU A 601 -19.46 -14.91 -8.87
C GLU A 601 -18.87 -14.10 -10.03
N ALA A 602 -18.59 -14.78 -11.15
CA ALA A 602 -18.18 -14.11 -12.38
C ALA A 602 -19.42 -13.74 -13.20
N THR A 603 -19.31 -12.63 -13.94
CA THR A 603 -20.36 -12.21 -14.89
C THR A 603 -20.68 -13.33 -15.88
N THR A 604 -21.96 -13.68 -15.99
CA THR A 604 -22.45 -14.69 -16.92
C THR A 604 -22.07 -14.34 -18.36
N PRO A 605 -21.39 -15.24 -19.10
CA PRO A 605 -20.99 -14.98 -20.47
C PRO A 605 -22.21 -14.94 -21.41
N LEU A 606 -22.07 -14.22 -22.54
CA LEU A 606 -23.17 -14.02 -23.50
C LEU A 606 -23.86 -15.32 -23.94
N TRP A 607 -23.08 -16.39 -24.16
CA TRP A 607 -23.61 -17.69 -24.56
C TRP A 607 -24.43 -18.41 -23.47
N ALA A 608 -24.41 -17.91 -22.25
CA ALA A 608 -25.15 -18.46 -21.12
C ALA A 608 -26.18 -17.48 -20.53
N GLN A 609 -26.51 -16.38 -21.20
CA GLN A 609 -27.55 -15.44 -20.74
C GLN A 609 -28.97 -15.92 -21.08
N GLY A 610 -29.98 -15.39 -20.38
CA GLY A 610 -31.41 -15.61 -20.67
C GLY A 610 -32.01 -16.86 -20.03
N TRP A 611 -31.40 -17.37 -18.95
CA TRP A 611 -31.95 -18.50 -18.18
C TRP A 611 -32.42 -18.09 -16.77
N GLU A 612 -32.21 -16.84 -16.37
CA GLU A 612 -32.58 -16.28 -15.06
C GLU A 612 -34.09 -16.05 -14.91
#